data_52fa04ed9e1d527144de33618f4bf3d1
#
_entry.id   52fa04ed9e1d527144de33618f4bf3d1
#
_cell.length_a   1.000
_cell.length_b   1.000
_cell.length_c   1.000
_cell.angle_alpha   90.00
_cell.angle_beta   90.00
_cell.angle_gamma   90.00
#
_symmetry.space_group_name_H-M   'P 1'
#
loop_
_entity.id
_entity.type
_entity.pdbx_description
1 polymer ?
#
loop_
_entity_poly.entity_id
_entity_poly.type
_entity_poly.pdbx_seq_one_letter_code
_entity_poly.pdbx_strand_id
1 'polypeptide(L)'
;KWVNTKAIPSDHLLEGIGHVTDRERGVTVAVYGCVVKEVKLRPSVLAEIQKTAGISGTHPAMTSEGYSMTDPYASDEDKIYLEDNSSRIRLVVKDGSSVDLNRLCQGLVLAFKGTRGRGCFEVDDMAFPLPLAPKMIARSDSSDAKYVGFVSGLCLGQESEARSMLAEWITGAAVHKTDTVADPSTMVRLVVAGDTLAGVTTQADLNSVDKFLAQVARSVPVTILPGSQDPANFALPQQPLHSALFPESRKVKDLTAETNPARFQVGDCVFLGSTGACAKEVTQYSTSTDVLDALELTARSRVIAPTAPDTIACYPFPNFDPLVITEDEPVAHVMFSSTHNKAAFRVVDLGDAKLTLLSVSTFVFDPVLLLVNINDPSDIKRINFKASDTFQAEGEDGDTPMDDTS
;
A
#
# COMPACT_ATOMS: atom_id res chain seq x y z
N LYS A 1 3.39 -2.34 -26.99
CA LYS A 1 4.10 -1.04 -27.05
C LYS A 1 4.98 -0.99 -28.29
N TRP A 2 6.08 -1.73 -28.36
CA TRP A 2 7.11 -1.58 -29.41
C TRP A 2 6.63 -2.00 -30.81
N VAL A 3 5.79 -3.02 -30.95
CA VAL A 3 5.21 -3.43 -32.25
C VAL A 3 4.28 -2.35 -32.79
N ASN A 4 3.41 -1.79 -31.94
CA ASN A 4 2.48 -0.73 -32.31
C ASN A 4 3.19 0.56 -32.70
N THR A 5 4.33 0.87 -32.10
CA THR A 5 5.17 2.03 -32.45
C THR A 5 6.16 1.73 -33.59
N LYS A 6 6.12 0.53 -34.19
CA LYS A 6 7.07 0.04 -35.18
C LYS A 6 8.54 0.08 -34.72
N ALA A 7 8.77 0.07 -33.41
CA ALA A 7 10.13 0.03 -32.83
C ALA A 7 10.81 -1.34 -33.01
N ILE A 8 10.01 -2.39 -33.21
CA ILE A 8 10.45 -3.72 -33.64
C ILE A 8 9.42 -4.30 -34.63
N PRO A 9 9.83 -5.16 -35.58
CA PRO A 9 8.92 -5.94 -36.42
C PRO A 9 8.04 -6.88 -35.59
N SER A 10 6.84 -7.19 -36.08
CA SER A 10 5.90 -8.08 -35.38
C SER A 10 6.43 -9.51 -35.20
N ASP A 11 7.22 -10.02 -36.13
CA ASP A 11 7.88 -11.33 -36.09
C ASP A 11 9.07 -11.36 -35.11
N HIS A 12 9.49 -10.23 -34.57
CA HIS A 12 10.46 -10.11 -33.48
C HIS A 12 9.84 -10.13 -32.07
N LEU A 13 8.52 -10.19 -31.96
CA LEU A 13 7.84 -10.52 -30.71
C LEU A 13 7.82 -12.04 -30.56
N LEU A 14 8.60 -12.57 -29.64
CA LEU A 14 8.72 -14.01 -29.41
C LEU A 14 7.62 -14.51 -28.48
N GLU A 15 7.01 -15.63 -28.84
CA GLU A 15 5.96 -16.26 -28.03
C GLU A 15 6.51 -17.01 -26.80
N GLY A 16 7.82 -17.26 -26.75
CA GLY A 16 8.48 -17.93 -25.65
C GLY A 16 9.96 -17.59 -25.56
N ILE A 17 10.48 -17.69 -24.34
CA ILE A 17 11.89 -17.38 -24.01
C ILE A 17 12.82 -18.37 -24.72
N GLY A 18 12.42 -19.64 -24.91
CA GLY A 18 13.19 -20.64 -25.65
C GLY A 18 13.59 -20.18 -27.03
N HIS A 19 12.74 -19.42 -27.72
CA HIS A 19 13.02 -18.91 -29.07
C HIS A 19 14.09 -17.82 -29.13
N VAL A 20 14.52 -17.26 -28.00
CA VAL A 20 15.66 -16.32 -27.94
C VAL A 20 16.94 -17.02 -28.40
N THR A 21 17.09 -18.30 -28.08
CA THR A 21 18.29 -19.06 -28.46
C THR A 21 18.37 -19.38 -29.94
N ASP A 22 17.24 -19.35 -30.65
CA ASP A 22 17.16 -19.60 -32.09
C ASP A 22 17.49 -18.35 -32.93
N ARG A 23 17.56 -17.16 -32.31
CA ARG A 23 17.86 -15.91 -32.98
C ARG A 23 19.36 -15.66 -33.10
N GLU A 24 19.76 -15.01 -34.18
CA GLU A 24 21.15 -14.56 -34.35
C GLU A 24 21.50 -13.48 -33.32
N ARG A 25 22.77 -13.41 -32.92
CA ARG A 25 23.25 -12.35 -32.03
C ARG A 25 23.14 -10.98 -32.69
N GLY A 26 22.73 -9.98 -31.91
CA GLY A 26 22.57 -8.60 -32.42
C GLY A 26 21.19 -8.31 -32.99
N VAL A 27 20.35 -9.33 -33.22
CA VAL A 27 18.95 -9.10 -33.62
C VAL A 27 18.15 -8.67 -32.39
N THR A 28 17.51 -7.51 -32.47
CA THR A 28 16.63 -7.00 -31.39
C THR A 28 15.30 -7.70 -31.45
N VAL A 29 14.91 -8.30 -30.33
CA VAL A 29 13.64 -9.00 -30.14
C VAL A 29 12.95 -8.52 -28.87
N ALA A 30 11.67 -8.83 -28.71
CA ALA A 30 10.94 -8.67 -27.48
C ALA A 30 10.44 -10.02 -26.96
N VAL A 31 10.55 -10.22 -25.66
CA VAL A 31 10.10 -11.40 -24.94
C VAL A 31 9.30 -10.97 -23.70
N TYR A 32 8.39 -11.81 -23.23
CA TYR A 32 7.66 -11.57 -21.99
C TYR A 32 7.71 -12.83 -21.12
N GLY A 33 7.57 -12.63 -19.82
CA GLY A 33 7.58 -13.71 -18.85
C GLY A 33 7.50 -13.19 -17.43
N CYS A 34 7.63 -14.11 -16.49
CA CYS A 34 7.66 -13.82 -15.06
C CYS A 34 9.10 -13.47 -14.63
N VAL A 35 9.25 -12.39 -13.88
CA VAL A 35 10.52 -11.99 -13.29
C VAL A 35 10.80 -12.88 -12.08
N VAL A 36 11.96 -13.51 -12.08
CA VAL A 36 12.48 -14.31 -10.95
C VAL A 36 13.78 -13.68 -10.47
N LYS A 37 13.88 -13.44 -9.16
CA LYS A 37 15.03 -12.76 -8.56
C LYS A 37 15.74 -13.69 -7.58
N GLU A 38 17.02 -13.96 -7.80
CA GLU A 38 17.88 -14.66 -6.84
C GLU A 38 18.51 -13.64 -5.90
N VAL A 39 17.95 -13.51 -4.71
CA VAL A 39 18.31 -12.53 -3.70
C VAL A 39 19.28 -13.16 -2.70
N LYS A 40 20.51 -12.64 -2.65
CA LYS A 40 21.56 -13.21 -1.79
C LYS A 40 21.35 -12.97 -0.30
N LEU A 41 20.78 -11.83 0.06
CA LEU A 41 20.59 -11.41 1.44
C LEU A 41 19.29 -11.95 2.07
N ARG A 42 18.53 -12.73 1.32
CA ARG A 42 17.29 -13.34 1.84
C ARG A 42 17.61 -14.28 3.01
N PRO A 43 16.97 -14.12 4.18
CA PRO A 43 17.13 -15.04 5.29
C PRO A 43 16.68 -16.45 4.91
N SER A 44 17.19 -17.45 5.61
CA SER A 44 16.74 -18.82 5.38
C SER A 44 15.27 -18.98 5.76
N VAL A 45 14.55 -19.89 5.07
CA VAL A 45 13.13 -20.19 5.36
C VAL A 45 12.91 -20.54 6.83
N LEU A 46 13.86 -21.22 7.47
CA LEU A 46 13.79 -21.51 8.90
C LEU A 46 13.84 -20.25 9.76
N ALA A 47 14.67 -19.27 9.41
CA ALA A 47 14.75 -18.01 10.13
C ALA A 47 13.45 -17.18 9.95
N GLU A 48 12.86 -17.20 8.76
CA GLU A 48 11.56 -16.57 8.50
C GLU A 48 10.43 -17.23 9.30
N ILE A 49 10.36 -18.56 9.32
CA ILE A 49 9.37 -19.31 10.10
C ILE A 49 9.56 -19.04 11.60
N GLN A 50 10.77 -19.04 12.11
CA GLN A 50 11.06 -18.76 13.52
C GLN A 50 10.62 -17.34 13.91
N LYS A 51 10.85 -16.36 13.05
CA LYS A 51 10.42 -14.97 13.21
C LYS A 51 8.90 -14.86 13.21
N THR A 52 8.23 -15.55 12.29
CA THR A 52 6.75 -15.51 12.16
C THR A 52 6.06 -16.28 13.27
N ALA A 53 6.60 -17.43 13.69
CA ALA A 53 6.04 -18.27 14.75
C ALA A 53 6.30 -17.75 16.18
N GLY A 54 7.04 -16.66 16.33
CA GLY A 54 7.38 -16.12 17.66
C GLY A 54 8.25 -17.05 18.52
N ILE A 55 8.85 -18.11 17.93
CA ILE A 55 9.64 -19.11 18.65
C ILE A 55 10.96 -18.52 19.18
N SER A 56 11.39 -17.40 18.66
CA SER A 56 12.61 -16.72 19.11
C SER A 56 12.40 -15.79 20.32
N GLY A 57 11.35 -15.98 21.12
CA GLY A 57 11.15 -15.31 22.41
C GLY A 57 10.94 -13.78 22.35
N THR A 58 11.06 -13.21 21.20
CA THR A 58 10.71 -11.82 20.91
C THR A 58 9.53 -11.83 19.95
N HIS A 59 8.30 -11.74 20.54
CA HIS A 59 7.29 -10.99 19.79
C HIS A 59 8.02 -9.75 19.27
N PRO A 60 7.82 -9.32 18.01
CA PRO A 60 8.21 -7.97 17.66
C PRO A 60 7.45 -7.07 18.64
N ALA A 61 8.06 -6.86 19.82
CA ALA A 61 7.58 -5.88 20.74
C ALA A 61 7.43 -4.62 19.92
N MET A 62 6.28 -3.96 20.03
CA MET A 62 6.13 -2.60 19.57
C MET A 62 7.25 -1.81 20.22
N THR A 63 8.41 -1.76 19.58
CA THR A 63 9.49 -0.92 20.04
C THR A 63 9.08 0.50 19.73
N SER A 64 9.42 1.42 20.61
CA SER A 64 9.20 2.86 20.45
C SER A 64 9.84 3.45 19.16
N GLU A 65 10.49 2.65 18.37
CA GLU A 65 11.13 3.01 17.11
C GLU A 65 10.29 2.70 15.85
N GLY A 66 9.02 2.37 16.02
CA GLY A 66 8.14 2.01 14.90
C GLY A 66 8.46 0.63 14.32
N TYR A 67 7.65 0.17 13.39
CA TYR A 67 7.97 -1.01 12.56
C TYR A 67 9.30 -0.73 11.86
N SER A 68 10.38 -1.25 12.41
CA SER A 68 11.67 -1.20 11.72
C SER A 68 11.47 -1.88 10.37
N MET A 69 11.52 -1.10 9.31
CA MET A 69 11.73 -1.66 7.99
C MET A 69 13.04 -2.41 8.10
N THR A 70 12.95 -3.74 8.14
CA THR A 70 14.15 -4.57 8.02
C THR A 70 14.85 -4.13 6.74
N ASP A 71 16.16 -3.99 6.78
CA ASP A 71 16.97 -3.66 5.62
C ASP A 71 16.51 -4.46 4.40
N PRO A 72 16.43 -3.87 3.22
CA PRO A 72 16.02 -4.59 2.03
C PRO A 72 16.93 -5.78 1.79
N TYR A 73 16.35 -6.89 1.37
CA TYR A 73 17.12 -8.07 0.97
C TYR A 73 17.79 -7.87 -0.40
N ALA A 74 17.25 -6.93 -1.18
CA ALA A 74 17.77 -6.61 -2.50
C ALA A 74 19.16 -5.99 -2.44
N SER A 75 20.02 -6.41 -3.36
CA SER A 75 21.37 -5.91 -3.51
C SER A 75 21.75 -5.80 -4.99
N ASP A 76 22.81 -5.04 -5.30
CA ASP A 76 23.36 -4.95 -6.67
C ASP A 76 23.99 -6.27 -7.17
N GLU A 77 24.18 -7.23 -6.27
CA GLU A 77 24.71 -8.56 -6.63
C GLU A 77 23.62 -9.56 -6.99
N ASP A 78 22.35 -9.18 -6.90
CA ASP A 78 21.23 -10.05 -7.21
C ASP A 78 21.22 -10.44 -8.69
N LYS A 79 20.77 -11.66 -8.95
CA LYS A 79 20.60 -12.13 -10.33
C LYS A 79 19.12 -12.12 -10.67
N ILE A 80 18.82 -11.54 -11.81
CA ILE A 80 17.45 -11.40 -12.29
C ILE A 80 17.30 -12.26 -13.54
N TYR A 81 16.21 -13.01 -13.57
CA TYR A 81 15.86 -13.90 -14.66
C TYR A 81 14.46 -13.61 -15.16
N LEU A 82 14.22 -13.93 -16.40
CA LEU A 82 12.89 -14.03 -16.97
C LEU A 82 12.57 -15.50 -17.18
N GLU A 83 11.38 -15.93 -16.77
CA GLU A 83 10.95 -17.30 -16.84
C GLU A 83 9.57 -17.41 -17.48
N ASP A 84 9.37 -18.43 -18.31
CA ASP A 84 8.10 -18.87 -18.85
C ASP A 84 7.92 -20.38 -18.65
N ASN A 85 6.86 -20.94 -19.19
CA ASN A 85 6.59 -22.40 -19.12
C ASN A 85 7.66 -23.27 -19.76
N SER A 86 8.51 -22.72 -20.60
CA SER A 86 9.48 -23.47 -21.42
C SER A 86 10.93 -23.29 -20.98
N SER A 87 11.29 -22.10 -20.52
CA SER A 87 12.69 -21.72 -20.36
C SER A 87 12.87 -20.60 -19.33
N ARG A 88 14.11 -20.47 -18.87
CA ARG A 88 14.58 -19.40 -17.99
C ARG A 88 15.84 -18.79 -18.60
N ILE A 89 15.90 -17.45 -18.69
CA ILE A 89 17.03 -16.71 -19.20
C ILE A 89 17.45 -15.61 -18.24
N ARG A 90 18.75 -15.43 -18.02
CA ARG A 90 19.26 -14.33 -17.21
C ARG A 90 19.10 -13.00 -17.94
N LEU A 91 18.59 -11.98 -17.25
CA LEU A 91 18.53 -10.61 -17.72
C LEU A 91 19.81 -9.86 -17.31
N VAL A 92 20.35 -9.07 -18.23
CA VAL A 92 21.49 -8.18 -17.99
C VAL A 92 21.17 -6.85 -18.67
N VAL A 93 21.37 -5.76 -17.97
CA VAL A 93 21.16 -4.43 -18.57
C VAL A 93 22.27 -4.15 -19.56
N LYS A 94 21.91 -3.71 -20.74
CA LYS A 94 22.86 -3.31 -21.77
C LYS A 94 23.44 -1.93 -21.46
N ASP A 95 24.71 -1.73 -21.76
CA ASP A 95 25.38 -0.45 -21.58
C ASP A 95 24.60 0.68 -22.29
N GLY A 96 24.31 1.75 -21.53
CA GLY A 96 23.52 2.89 -22.05
C GLY A 96 22.00 2.73 -21.97
N SER A 97 21.46 1.61 -21.50
CA SER A 97 20.04 1.47 -21.19
C SER A 97 19.69 2.18 -19.88
N SER A 98 18.51 2.79 -19.84
CA SER A 98 17.96 3.42 -18.63
C SER A 98 17.15 2.47 -17.74
N VAL A 99 17.13 1.17 -18.07
CA VAL A 99 16.37 0.17 -17.30
C VAL A 99 17.09 -0.17 -16.02
N ASP A 100 16.39 -0.05 -14.89
CA ASP A 100 16.87 -0.51 -13.60
C ASP A 100 16.12 -1.78 -13.19
N LEU A 101 16.76 -2.93 -13.42
CA LEU A 101 16.21 -4.23 -13.06
C LEU A 101 16.16 -4.46 -11.53
N ASN A 102 17.03 -3.79 -10.76
CA ASN A 102 17.11 -4.00 -9.31
C ASN A 102 15.88 -3.44 -8.58
N ARG A 103 15.16 -2.49 -9.20
CA ARG A 103 13.87 -2.00 -8.69
C ARG A 103 12.72 -2.98 -8.85
N LEU A 104 12.89 -4.04 -9.64
CA LEU A 104 11.88 -5.07 -9.80
C LEU A 104 11.92 -6.06 -8.63
N CYS A 105 10.77 -6.57 -8.23
CA CYS A 105 10.64 -7.73 -7.36
C CYS A 105 10.29 -8.98 -8.19
N GLN A 106 10.35 -10.15 -7.57
CA GLN A 106 9.92 -11.39 -8.21
C GLN A 106 8.41 -11.45 -8.43
N GLY A 107 7.95 -12.28 -9.36
CA GLY A 107 6.52 -12.52 -9.64
C GLY A 107 5.87 -11.52 -10.59
N LEU A 108 6.59 -10.48 -11.03
CA LEU A 108 6.08 -9.52 -12.01
C LEU A 108 6.09 -10.13 -13.41
N VAL A 109 4.98 -10.00 -14.14
CA VAL A 109 4.91 -10.39 -15.57
C VAL A 109 5.16 -9.17 -16.42
N LEU A 110 6.32 -9.13 -17.07
CA LEU A 110 6.80 -7.99 -17.84
C LEU A 110 7.30 -8.40 -19.22
N ALA A 111 7.38 -7.44 -20.13
CA ALA A 111 8.01 -7.63 -21.42
C ALA A 111 9.33 -6.86 -21.49
N PHE A 112 10.33 -7.49 -22.12
CA PHE A 112 11.66 -6.94 -22.29
C PHE A 112 12.03 -6.91 -23.76
N LYS A 113 12.60 -5.79 -24.20
CA LYS A 113 13.20 -5.63 -25.53
C LYS A 113 14.71 -5.65 -25.38
N GLY A 114 15.38 -6.38 -26.24
CA GLY A 114 16.83 -6.51 -26.17
C GLY A 114 17.39 -7.47 -27.19
N THR A 115 18.61 -7.95 -26.95
CA THR A 115 19.35 -8.82 -27.85
C THR A 115 19.87 -10.06 -27.10
N ARG A 116 20.11 -11.15 -27.83
CA ARG A 116 20.72 -12.36 -27.29
C ARG A 116 22.20 -12.13 -26.97
N GLY A 117 22.57 -12.25 -25.68
CA GLY A 117 23.96 -12.28 -25.22
C GLY A 117 24.54 -13.68 -25.10
N ARG A 118 25.66 -13.82 -24.38
CA ARG A 118 26.29 -15.13 -24.05
C ARG A 118 25.65 -15.71 -22.77
N GLY A 119 24.60 -16.52 -22.95
CA GLY A 119 23.87 -17.12 -21.81
C GLY A 119 23.01 -16.14 -21.04
N CYS A 120 22.67 -15.01 -21.65
CA CYS A 120 21.84 -13.98 -21.07
C CYS A 120 21.02 -13.27 -22.16
N PHE A 121 20.07 -12.46 -21.73
CA PHE A 121 19.35 -11.51 -22.57
C PHE A 121 19.78 -10.10 -22.16
N GLU A 122 20.35 -9.37 -23.10
CA GLU A 122 20.82 -7.99 -22.91
C GLU A 122 19.66 -7.04 -23.13
N VAL A 123 19.19 -6.42 -22.04
CA VAL A 123 17.99 -5.60 -22.01
C VAL A 123 18.26 -4.17 -22.44
N ASP A 124 17.56 -3.73 -23.48
CA ASP A 124 17.55 -2.34 -23.94
C ASP A 124 16.40 -1.53 -23.32
N ASP A 125 15.21 -2.13 -23.19
CA ASP A 125 13.99 -1.49 -22.71
C ASP A 125 13.04 -2.51 -22.06
N MET A 126 12.13 -2.04 -21.21
CA MET A 126 11.09 -2.87 -20.60
C MET A 126 9.70 -2.25 -20.75
N ALA A 127 8.67 -3.07 -20.67
CA ALA A 127 7.28 -2.62 -20.71
C ALA A 127 6.43 -3.37 -19.70
N PHE A 128 5.63 -2.62 -18.99
CA PHE A 128 4.52 -3.12 -18.18
C PHE A 128 3.34 -3.51 -19.07
N PRO A 129 2.38 -4.31 -18.56
CA PRO A 129 1.07 -4.47 -19.16
C PRO A 129 0.43 -3.11 -19.48
N LEU A 130 -0.52 -3.07 -20.42
CA LEU A 130 -1.24 -1.84 -20.69
C LEU A 130 -1.95 -1.37 -19.41
N PRO A 131 -1.83 -0.09 -19.05
CA PRO A 131 -2.50 0.41 -17.87
C PRO A 131 -4.02 0.31 -18.03
N LEU A 132 -4.72 0.00 -16.93
CA LEU A 132 -6.18 0.10 -16.86
C LEU A 132 -6.55 1.52 -16.48
N ALA A 133 -7.49 2.10 -17.21
CA ALA A 133 -7.99 3.44 -16.93
C ALA A 133 -9.30 3.33 -16.12
N PRO A 134 -9.40 3.96 -14.92
CA PRO A 134 -10.67 4.07 -14.22
C PRO A 134 -11.66 4.90 -15.03
N LYS A 135 -12.96 4.69 -14.78
CA LYS A 135 -14.00 5.52 -15.39
C LYS A 135 -13.83 6.96 -14.93
N MET A 136 -14.05 7.90 -15.84
CA MET A 136 -14.01 9.32 -15.44
C MET A 136 -15.10 9.63 -14.41
N ILE A 137 -14.70 10.23 -13.30
CA ILE A 137 -15.62 10.78 -12.31
C ILE A 137 -16.14 12.11 -12.85
N ALA A 138 -17.46 12.29 -12.89
CA ALA A 138 -18.04 13.57 -13.25
C ALA A 138 -17.67 14.59 -12.17
N ARG A 139 -16.97 15.66 -12.56
CA ARG A 139 -16.63 16.75 -11.63
C ARG A 139 -17.92 17.39 -11.14
N SER A 140 -18.18 17.31 -9.85
CA SER A 140 -19.18 18.14 -9.19
C SER A 140 -18.54 19.48 -8.81
N ASP A 141 -19.37 20.53 -8.69
CA ASP A 141 -18.90 21.83 -8.24
C ASP A 141 -18.23 21.72 -6.88
N SER A 142 -17.13 22.45 -6.68
CA SER A 142 -16.26 22.39 -5.49
C SER A 142 -16.96 22.67 -4.15
N SER A 143 -18.20 23.16 -4.19
CA SER A 143 -19.02 23.42 -2.99
C SER A 143 -19.54 22.15 -2.28
N ASP A 144 -19.49 20.97 -2.94
CA ASP A 144 -20.03 19.71 -2.42
C ASP A 144 -18.91 18.63 -2.27
N ALA A 145 -17.72 19.06 -1.84
CA ALA A 145 -16.59 18.14 -1.63
C ALA A 145 -16.92 17.14 -0.51
N LYS A 146 -16.81 15.83 -0.83
CA LYS A 146 -17.05 14.73 0.09
C LYS A 146 -15.79 13.89 0.18
N TYR A 147 -15.42 13.49 1.40
CA TYR A 147 -14.15 12.82 1.65
C TYR A 147 -14.34 11.44 2.24
N VAL A 148 -13.46 10.52 1.84
CA VAL A 148 -13.21 9.25 2.54
C VAL A 148 -11.94 9.41 3.37
N GLY A 149 -12.07 9.17 4.68
CA GLY A 149 -10.95 9.21 5.62
C GLY A 149 -10.24 7.86 5.72
N PHE A 150 -8.92 7.87 5.81
CA PHE A 150 -8.09 6.68 5.98
C PHE A 150 -7.23 6.80 7.22
N VAL A 151 -7.31 5.78 8.09
CA VAL A 151 -6.43 5.56 9.24
C VAL A 151 -6.05 4.08 9.30
N SER A 152 -4.95 3.74 9.96
CA SER A 152 -4.59 2.36 10.24
C SER A 152 -3.85 2.24 11.56
N GLY A 153 -3.71 1.01 12.08
CA GLY A 153 -2.96 0.78 13.30
C GLY A 153 -3.48 1.61 14.47
N LEU A 154 -4.81 1.64 14.65
CA LEU A 154 -5.41 2.31 15.80
C LEU A 154 -5.02 1.63 17.12
N CYS A 155 -4.66 0.32 17.10
CA CYS A 155 -4.16 -0.45 18.24
C CYS A 155 -5.00 -0.20 19.51
N LEU A 156 -6.30 -0.39 19.41
CA LEU A 156 -7.28 0.03 20.41
C LEU A 156 -7.17 -0.68 21.78
N GLY A 157 -6.27 -1.67 21.89
CA GLY A 157 -5.91 -2.29 23.18
C GLY A 157 -5.03 -1.43 24.08
N GLN A 158 -4.59 -0.26 23.62
CA GLN A 158 -3.76 0.68 24.39
C GLN A 158 -4.45 2.04 24.47
N GLU A 159 -4.18 2.83 25.51
CA GLU A 159 -4.68 4.20 25.59
C GLU A 159 -3.83 5.14 24.70
N SER A 160 -4.47 6.13 24.06
CA SER A 160 -3.81 7.14 23.24
C SER A 160 -4.64 8.42 23.19
N GLU A 161 -4.03 9.53 23.53
CA GLU A 161 -4.65 10.86 23.44
C GLU A 161 -5.04 11.20 22.00
N ALA A 162 -4.15 10.91 21.05
CA ALA A 162 -4.40 11.17 19.63
C ALA A 162 -5.68 10.46 19.11
N ARG A 163 -6.00 9.25 19.63
CA ARG A 163 -7.25 8.56 19.26
C ARG A 163 -8.49 9.22 19.84
N SER A 164 -8.40 9.74 21.07
CA SER A 164 -9.47 10.53 21.67
C SER A 164 -9.73 11.78 20.84
N MET A 165 -8.67 12.50 20.45
CA MET A 165 -8.75 13.65 19.55
C MET A 165 -9.38 13.31 18.19
N LEU A 166 -9.01 12.16 17.60
CA LEU A 166 -9.62 11.68 16.35
C LEU A 166 -11.13 11.44 16.52
N ALA A 167 -11.53 10.76 17.61
CA ALA A 167 -12.96 10.49 17.88
C ALA A 167 -13.74 11.79 18.14
N GLU A 168 -13.18 12.72 18.89
CA GLU A 168 -13.77 14.03 19.16
C GLU A 168 -13.93 14.85 17.86
N TRP A 169 -12.92 14.82 17.00
CA TRP A 169 -12.98 15.49 15.70
C TRP A 169 -14.08 14.86 14.82
N ILE A 170 -14.13 13.52 14.70
CA ILE A 170 -15.15 12.82 13.88
C ILE A 170 -16.56 13.09 14.40
N THR A 171 -16.75 13.14 15.72
CA THR A 171 -18.07 13.37 16.34
C THR A 171 -18.46 14.83 16.44
N GLY A 172 -17.56 15.75 16.08
CA GLY A 172 -17.79 17.19 16.22
C GLY A 172 -17.83 17.68 17.68
N ALA A 173 -17.31 16.86 18.64
CA ALA A 173 -17.34 17.19 20.06
C ALA A 173 -16.30 18.25 20.45
N ALA A 174 -15.21 18.38 19.66
CA ALA A 174 -14.19 19.40 19.89
C ALA A 174 -13.88 20.17 18.61
N VAL A 175 -13.82 21.51 18.75
CA VAL A 175 -13.34 22.41 17.71
C VAL A 175 -11.83 22.52 17.88
N HIS A 176 -11.07 21.67 17.16
CA HIS A 176 -9.63 21.80 17.15
C HIS A 176 -9.19 22.92 16.20
N LYS A 177 -8.07 23.60 16.51
CA LYS A 177 -7.45 24.62 15.62
C LYS A 177 -7.05 24.08 14.22
N THR A 178 -7.18 22.77 14.00
CA THR A 178 -7.03 22.10 12.70
C THR A 178 -8.22 22.31 11.76
N ASP A 179 -9.28 22.98 12.21
CA ASP A 179 -10.57 23.15 11.50
C ASP A 179 -10.49 23.94 10.20
N THR A 180 -9.34 24.55 9.92
CA THR A 180 -9.11 25.24 8.63
C THR A 180 -8.85 24.27 7.47
N VAL A 181 -8.52 22.99 7.74
CA VAL A 181 -8.14 22.02 6.72
C VAL A 181 -9.34 21.27 6.15
N ALA A 182 -10.24 20.79 7.00
CA ALA A 182 -11.46 20.10 6.58
C ALA A 182 -12.54 20.13 7.67
N ASP A 183 -13.81 20.20 7.24
CA ASP A 183 -14.98 20.04 8.11
C ASP A 183 -15.29 18.54 8.27
N PRO A 184 -15.38 18.00 9.51
CA PRO A 184 -15.75 16.60 9.76
C PRO A 184 -17.05 16.17 9.07
N SER A 185 -18.03 17.10 8.92
CA SER A 185 -19.32 16.82 8.27
C SER A 185 -19.20 16.47 6.79
N THR A 186 -18.07 16.80 6.15
CA THR A 186 -17.78 16.46 4.76
C THR A 186 -17.27 15.03 4.60
N MET A 187 -16.90 14.34 5.70
CA MET A 187 -16.45 12.96 5.67
C MET A 187 -17.65 12.00 5.55
N VAL A 188 -17.72 11.26 4.46
CA VAL A 188 -18.82 10.33 4.16
C VAL A 188 -18.49 8.88 4.54
N ARG A 189 -17.24 8.56 4.80
CA ARG A 189 -16.78 7.24 5.24
C ARG A 189 -15.42 7.32 5.91
N LEU A 190 -15.22 6.53 6.95
CA LEU A 190 -13.91 6.25 7.55
C LEU A 190 -13.49 4.83 7.21
N VAL A 191 -12.27 4.66 6.71
CA VAL A 191 -11.64 3.37 6.46
C VAL A 191 -10.56 3.14 7.53
N VAL A 192 -10.74 2.11 8.34
CA VAL A 192 -9.74 1.64 9.32
C VAL A 192 -9.02 0.46 8.70
N ALA A 193 -7.86 0.72 8.14
CA ALA A 193 -7.14 -0.22 7.29
C ALA A 193 -6.10 -1.03 8.08
N GLY A 194 -6.56 -1.98 8.88
CA GLY A 194 -5.73 -2.95 9.58
C GLY A 194 -5.24 -2.54 10.96
N ASP A 195 -4.83 -3.54 11.72
CA ASP A 195 -4.28 -3.48 13.08
C ASP A 195 -5.17 -2.70 14.06
N THR A 196 -6.49 -2.91 13.94
CA THR A 196 -7.51 -2.29 14.79
C THR A 196 -7.45 -2.86 16.21
N LEU A 197 -7.28 -4.18 16.32
CA LEU A 197 -7.31 -4.93 17.58
C LEU A 197 -5.90 -5.18 18.15
N ALA A 198 -4.85 -4.66 17.54
CA ALA A 198 -3.50 -4.82 18.07
C ALA A 198 -3.41 -4.35 19.52
N GLY A 199 -2.76 -5.16 20.39
CA GLY A 199 -2.64 -4.90 21.80
C GLY A 199 -3.86 -5.26 22.66
N VAL A 200 -4.95 -5.75 22.07
CA VAL A 200 -6.12 -6.28 22.80
C VAL A 200 -5.75 -7.64 23.40
N THR A 201 -5.78 -7.73 24.73
CA THR A 201 -5.41 -8.96 25.46
C THR A 201 -6.54 -9.50 26.32
N THR A 202 -7.51 -8.66 26.68
CA THR A 202 -8.61 -9.01 27.58
C THR A 202 -9.97 -8.76 26.93
N GLN A 203 -11.01 -9.38 27.48
CA GLN A 203 -12.40 -9.11 27.07
C GLN A 203 -12.80 -7.65 27.37
N ALA A 204 -12.22 -7.04 28.39
CA ALA A 204 -12.48 -5.63 28.72
C ALA A 204 -11.94 -4.70 27.65
N ASP A 205 -10.73 -4.98 27.13
CA ASP A 205 -10.14 -4.24 26.03
C ASP A 205 -11.01 -4.35 24.77
N LEU A 206 -11.43 -5.59 24.44
CA LEU A 206 -12.29 -5.82 23.28
C LEU A 206 -13.62 -5.06 23.38
N ASN A 207 -14.23 -5.02 24.57
CA ASN A 207 -15.45 -4.24 24.82
C ASN A 207 -15.21 -2.73 24.66
N SER A 208 -14.01 -2.25 25.02
CA SER A 208 -13.64 -0.83 24.84
C SER A 208 -13.47 -0.49 23.35
N VAL A 209 -12.84 -1.38 22.59
CA VAL A 209 -12.73 -1.28 21.14
C VAL A 209 -14.09 -1.20 20.49
N ASP A 210 -14.98 -2.13 20.83
CA ASP A 210 -16.33 -2.21 20.27
C ASP A 210 -17.15 -0.94 20.56
N LYS A 211 -17.05 -0.39 21.77
CA LYS A 211 -17.68 0.90 22.12
C LYS A 211 -17.12 2.06 21.31
N PHE A 212 -15.79 2.12 21.15
CA PHE A 212 -15.16 3.16 20.33
C PHE A 212 -15.65 3.10 18.89
N LEU A 213 -15.62 1.92 18.27
CA LEU A 213 -16.12 1.73 16.91
C LEU A 213 -17.62 2.06 16.79
N ALA A 214 -18.43 1.68 17.78
CA ALA A 214 -19.85 2.00 17.81
C ALA A 214 -20.09 3.52 17.93
N GLN A 215 -19.26 4.24 18.70
CA GLN A 215 -19.35 5.70 18.81
C GLN A 215 -19.04 6.37 17.48
N VAL A 216 -17.93 6.01 16.84
CA VAL A 216 -17.51 6.56 15.55
C VAL A 216 -18.52 6.23 14.45
N ALA A 217 -18.99 4.97 14.39
CA ALA A 217 -19.92 4.50 13.37
C ALA A 217 -21.31 5.14 13.45
N ARG A 218 -21.69 5.76 14.59
CA ARG A 218 -22.91 6.56 14.70
C ARG A 218 -22.81 7.92 14.01
N SER A 219 -21.59 8.42 13.84
CA SER A 219 -21.34 9.74 13.23
C SER A 219 -20.98 9.63 11.75
N VAL A 220 -20.25 8.59 11.36
CA VAL A 220 -19.79 8.35 9.99
C VAL A 220 -19.76 6.85 9.68
N PRO A 221 -20.16 6.41 8.49
CA PRO A 221 -19.99 5.02 8.07
C PRO A 221 -18.53 4.59 8.18
N VAL A 222 -18.29 3.41 8.79
CA VAL A 222 -16.95 2.86 9.02
C VAL A 222 -16.76 1.57 8.24
N THR A 223 -15.63 1.46 7.55
CA THR A 223 -15.16 0.20 6.94
C THR A 223 -13.90 -0.25 7.65
N ILE A 224 -13.87 -1.49 8.14
CA ILE A 224 -12.70 -2.08 8.79
C ILE A 224 -12.09 -3.18 7.94
N LEU A 225 -10.77 -3.20 7.82
CA LEU A 225 -10.01 -4.25 7.16
C LEU A 225 -9.15 -4.99 8.21
N PRO A 226 -8.95 -6.31 8.07
CA PRO A 226 -8.02 -7.03 8.94
C PRO A 226 -6.57 -6.65 8.60
N GLY A 227 -5.74 -6.51 9.63
CA GLY A 227 -4.29 -6.33 9.53
C GLY A 227 -3.53 -7.55 10.02
N SER A 228 -2.21 -7.43 10.08
CA SER A 228 -1.32 -8.50 10.52
C SER A 228 -1.43 -8.82 12.02
N GLN A 229 -1.87 -7.85 12.82
CA GLN A 229 -2.04 -7.96 14.27
C GLN A 229 -3.49 -8.25 14.68
N ASP A 230 -4.40 -8.31 13.72
CA ASP A 230 -5.80 -8.60 13.96
C ASP A 230 -6.08 -10.11 13.94
N PRO A 231 -7.11 -10.61 14.66
CA PRO A 231 -7.47 -12.03 14.69
C PRO A 231 -8.19 -12.45 13.39
N ALA A 232 -7.42 -12.51 12.30
CA ALA A 232 -7.85 -12.97 10.98
C ALA A 232 -6.98 -14.15 10.52
N ASN A 233 -7.33 -14.78 9.39
CA ASN A 233 -6.48 -15.79 8.79
C ASN A 233 -5.18 -15.17 8.25
N PHE A 234 -4.12 -15.96 8.24
CA PHE A 234 -2.80 -15.51 7.82
C PHE A 234 -2.66 -15.35 6.29
N ALA A 235 -3.24 -16.29 5.52
CA ALA A 235 -3.10 -16.31 4.07
C ALA A 235 -4.03 -15.28 3.38
N LEU A 236 -3.55 -14.65 2.32
CA LEU A 236 -4.33 -13.75 1.48
C LEU A 236 -5.30 -14.53 0.55
N PRO A 237 -6.50 -13.99 0.27
CA PRO A 237 -7.14 -12.86 0.94
C PRO A 237 -7.47 -13.18 2.40
N GLN A 238 -7.22 -12.21 3.30
CA GLN A 238 -7.70 -12.34 4.67
C GLN A 238 -9.21 -12.15 4.71
N GLN A 239 -9.89 -12.97 5.52
CA GLN A 239 -11.31 -12.86 5.73
C GLN A 239 -11.65 -11.62 6.57
N PRO A 240 -12.84 -11.03 6.37
CA PRO A 240 -13.30 -9.93 7.22
C PRO A 240 -13.26 -10.30 8.70
N LEU A 241 -12.98 -9.32 9.56
CA LEU A 241 -13.05 -9.52 11.01
C LEU A 241 -14.45 -10.00 11.41
N HIS A 242 -14.51 -11.06 12.20
CA HIS A 242 -15.76 -11.71 12.52
C HIS A 242 -16.67 -10.82 13.37
N SER A 243 -17.94 -10.72 13.03
CA SER A 243 -18.92 -9.84 13.71
C SER A 243 -19.12 -10.13 15.19
N ALA A 244 -18.76 -11.34 15.68
CA ALA A 244 -18.79 -11.67 17.09
C ALA A 244 -17.80 -10.87 17.95
N LEU A 245 -16.76 -10.31 17.32
CA LEU A 245 -15.80 -9.42 18.00
C LEU A 245 -16.43 -8.06 18.33
N PHE A 246 -17.53 -7.70 17.68
CA PHE A 246 -18.14 -6.37 17.71
C PHE A 246 -19.63 -6.41 18.05
N PRO A 247 -20.04 -6.91 19.25
CA PRO A 247 -21.44 -7.10 19.60
C PRO A 247 -22.25 -5.78 19.68
N GLU A 248 -21.64 -4.66 20.00
CA GLU A 248 -22.29 -3.34 20.06
C GLU A 248 -22.24 -2.63 18.71
N SER A 249 -21.06 -2.53 18.08
CA SER A 249 -20.91 -1.78 16.84
C SER A 249 -21.58 -2.46 15.65
N ARG A 250 -21.71 -3.81 15.63
CA ARG A 250 -22.49 -4.53 14.60
C ARG A 250 -23.99 -4.17 14.58
N LYS A 251 -24.52 -3.60 15.69
CA LYS A 251 -25.89 -3.10 15.74
C LYS A 251 -26.06 -1.79 14.99
N VAL A 252 -24.96 -1.08 14.76
CA VAL A 252 -24.90 0.13 13.95
C VAL A 252 -24.81 -0.29 12.49
N LYS A 253 -25.77 0.14 11.66
CA LYS A 253 -25.87 -0.27 10.24
C LYS A 253 -24.67 0.16 9.40
N ASP A 254 -23.93 1.15 9.87
CA ASP A 254 -22.87 1.83 9.13
C ASP A 254 -21.45 1.28 9.43
N LEU A 255 -21.34 0.12 10.09
CA LEU A 255 -20.08 -0.61 10.25
C LEU A 255 -20.04 -1.79 9.28
N THR A 256 -19.06 -1.80 8.38
CA THR A 256 -18.79 -2.90 7.45
C THR A 256 -17.39 -3.46 7.67
N ALA A 257 -17.26 -4.78 7.59
CA ALA A 257 -15.96 -5.47 7.61
C ALA A 257 -15.68 -6.01 6.20
N GLU A 258 -14.50 -5.70 5.68
CA GLU A 258 -14.05 -6.09 4.33
C GLU A 258 -12.88 -7.07 4.41
N THR A 259 -12.58 -7.71 3.30
CA THR A 259 -11.40 -8.58 3.14
C THR A 259 -10.11 -7.76 3.08
N ASN A 260 -8.97 -8.42 3.14
CA ASN A 260 -7.68 -7.85 2.78
C ASN A 260 -6.99 -8.75 1.72
N PRO A 261 -6.74 -8.27 0.50
CA PRO A 261 -7.05 -6.93 -0.03
C PRO A 261 -8.55 -6.63 -0.10
N ALA A 262 -8.87 -5.33 -0.09
CA ALA A 262 -10.23 -4.85 -0.23
C ALA A 262 -10.40 -4.01 -1.50
N ARG A 263 -11.56 -4.18 -2.15
CA ARG A 263 -12.04 -3.31 -3.23
C ARG A 263 -13.43 -2.84 -2.87
N PHE A 264 -13.63 -1.54 -2.79
CA PHE A 264 -14.93 -0.95 -2.49
C PHE A 264 -15.14 0.36 -3.25
N GLN A 265 -16.36 0.82 -3.31
CA GLN A 265 -16.74 2.03 -4.02
C GLN A 265 -17.51 2.97 -3.10
N VAL A 266 -17.23 4.28 -3.21
CA VAL A 266 -17.96 5.35 -2.52
C VAL A 266 -18.30 6.43 -3.56
N GLY A 267 -19.59 6.63 -3.83
CA GLY A 267 -20.00 7.39 -5.01
C GLY A 267 -19.48 6.72 -6.29
N ASP A 268 -18.84 7.48 -7.16
CA ASP A 268 -18.20 6.98 -8.38
C ASP A 268 -16.71 6.62 -8.17
N CYS A 269 -16.15 6.92 -6.99
CA CYS A 269 -14.76 6.66 -6.69
C CYS A 269 -14.54 5.22 -6.22
N VAL A 270 -13.66 4.49 -6.89
CA VAL A 270 -13.26 3.11 -6.57
C VAL A 270 -11.93 3.10 -5.84
N PHE A 271 -11.89 2.40 -4.73
CA PHE A 271 -10.72 2.20 -3.88
C PHE A 271 -10.28 0.74 -3.93
N LEU A 272 -8.98 0.50 -4.02
CA LEU A 272 -8.36 -0.81 -3.95
C LEU A 272 -7.15 -0.73 -3.03
N GLY A 273 -7.02 -1.63 -2.09
CA GLY A 273 -5.82 -1.61 -1.25
C GLY A 273 -5.66 -2.80 -0.34
N SER A 274 -4.54 -2.81 0.34
CA SER A 274 -4.14 -3.87 1.26
C SER A 274 -3.52 -3.29 2.54
N THR A 275 -3.49 -4.12 3.58
CA THR A 275 -2.94 -3.75 4.88
C THR A 275 -1.45 -4.10 4.97
N GLY A 276 -0.61 -3.31 4.31
CA GLY A 276 0.84 -3.24 4.49
C GLY A 276 1.69 -4.40 3.99
N ALA A 277 1.29 -5.64 4.18
CA ALA A 277 2.13 -6.80 3.88
C ALA A 277 2.62 -6.84 2.43
N CYS A 278 1.72 -6.61 1.46
CA CYS A 278 2.06 -6.67 0.03
C CYS A 278 3.11 -5.62 -0.36
N ALA A 279 2.90 -4.36 0.03
CA ALA A 279 3.84 -3.28 -0.31
C ALA A 279 5.18 -3.45 0.43
N LYS A 280 5.14 -3.91 1.69
CA LYS A 280 6.34 -4.21 2.47
C LYS A 280 7.21 -5.27 1.79
N GLU A 281 6.63 -6.35 1.32
CA GLU A 281 7.36 -7.40 0.60
C GLU A 281 7.98 -6.84 -0.70
N VAL A 282 7.25 -6.04 -1.45
CA VAL A 282 7.80 -5.40 -2.65
C VAL A 282 9.03 -4.55 -2.30
N THR A 283 8.97 -3.74 -1.25
CA THR A 283 10.12 -2.92 -0.81
C THR A 283 11.30 -3.76 -0.29
N GLN A 284 11.05 -4.92 0.31
CA GLN A 284 12.12 -5.82 0.77
C GLN A 284 12.88 -6.49 -0.38
N TYR A 285 12.18 -6.81 -1.47
CA TYR A 285 12.76 -7.49 -2.64
C TYR A 285 13.15 -6.53 -3.77
N SER A 286 13.03 -5.22 -3.57
CA SER A 286 13.41 -4.15 -4.48
C SER A 286 14.49 -3.26 -3.85
N THR A 287 15.27 -2.57 -4.66
CA THR A 287 16.18 -1.51 -4.17
C THR A 287 15.44 -0.23 -3.80
N SER A 288 14.18 -0.07 -4.20
CA SER A 288 13.34 1.03 -3.74
C SER A 288 12.68 0.68 -2.41
N THR A 289 12.90 1.51 -1.41
CA THR A 289 12.31 1.39 -0.06
C THR A 289 11.05 2.24 0.12
N ASP A 290 10.65 3.01 -0.89
CA ASP A 290 9.44 3.85 -0.84
C ASP A 290 8.18 2.99 -1.10
N VAL A 291 7.25 3.05 -0.17
CA VAL A 291 5.94 2.39 -0.28
C VAL A 291 5.15 2.87 -1.50
N LEU A 292 5.25 4.14 -1.85
CA LEU A 292 4.57 4.69 -3.02
C LEU A 292 5.16 4.16 -4.33
N ASP A 293 6.47 3.90 -4.38
CA ASP A 293 7.09 3.21 -5.51
C ASP A 293 6.61 1.76 -5.61
N ALA A 294 6.47 1.07 -4.48
CA ALA A 294 5.92 -0.28 -4.44
C ALA A 294 4.47 -0.32 -4.95
N LEU A 295 3.63 0.63 -4.51
CA LEU A 295 2.25 0.75 -4.99
C LEU A 295 2.19 1.08 -6.49
N GLU A 296 3.07 1.96 -6.98
CA GLU A 296 3.14 2.26 -8.42
C GLU A 296 3.56 1.02 -9.22
N LEU A 297 4.53 0.26 -8.73
CA LEU A 297 4.97 -0.98 -9.35
C LEU A 297 3.82 -2.01 -9.44
N THR A 298 3.08 -2.21 -8.35
CA THR A 298 1.93 -3.13 -8.31
C THR A 298 0.79 -2.66 -9.23
N ALA A 299 0.51 -1.37 -9.26
CA ALA A 299 -0.50 -0.80 -10.16
C ALA A 299 -0.14 -1.00 -11.64
N ARG A 300 1.10 -0.72 -12.02
CA ARG A 300 1.59 -0.87 -13.40
C ARG A 300 1.69 -2.32 -13.83
N SER A 301 2.05 -3.22 -12.93
CA SER A 301 2.12 -4.67 -13.20
C SER A 301 0.77 -5.37 -13.10
N ARG A 302 -0.26 -4.71 -12.56
CA ARG A 302 -1.60 -5.26 -12.30
C ARG A 302 -1.61 -6.43 -11.32
N VAL A 303 -0.65 -6.49 -10.39
CA VAL A 303 -0.56 -7.55 -9.38
C VAL A 303 -0.39 -6.93 -8.01
N ILE A 304 -1.33 -7.19 -7.08
CA ILE A 304 -1.34 -6.60 -5.73
C ILE A 304 -0.21 -7.19 -4.87
N ALA A 305 0.03 -8.49 -4.98
CA ALA A 305 1.04 -9.22 -4.21
C ALA A 305 1.92 -10.06 -5.16
N PRO A 306 2.84 -9.44 -5.90
CA PRO A 306 3.64 -10.16 -6.91
C PRO A 306 4.54 -11.23 -6.32
N THR A 307 4.97 -11.12 -5.07
CA THR A 307 5.84 -12.09 -4.40
C THR A 307 5.10 -13.30 -3.83
N ALA A 308 3.75 -13.31 -3.87
CA ALA A 308 2.95 -14.47 -3.51
C ALA A 308 3.04 -15.56 -4.61
N PRO A 309 3.03 -16.86 -4.28
CA PRO A 309 2.97 -17.44 -2.93
C PRO A 309 4.32 -17.57 -2.21
N ASP A 310 5.44 -17.17 -2.82
CA ASP A 310 6.80 -17.51 -2.37
C ASP A 310 7.16 -16.85 -1.02
N THR A 311 6.65 -15.64 -0.74
CA THR A 311 6.95 -14.88 0.47
C THR A 311 5.71 -14.53 1.27
N ILE A 312 4.55 -14.44 0.61
CA ILE A 312 3.26 -14.18 1.23
C ILE A 312 2.36 -15.38 0.99
N ALA A 313 1.88 -16.00 2.06
CA ALA A 313 0.93 -17.09 1.94
C ALA A 313 -0.37 -16.60 1.26
N CYS A 314 -0.85 -17.34 0.27
CA CYS A 314 -2.13 -17.06 -0.39
C CYS A 314 -2.90 -18.35 -0.68
N TYR A 315 -4.22 -18.22 -0.81
CA TYR A 315 -5.07 -19.33 -1.20
C TYR A 315 -5.05 -19.53 -2.72
N PRO A 316 -4.84 -20.77 -3.20
CA PRO A 316 -4.89 -21.07 -4.61
C PRO A 316 -6.35 -21.18 -5.07
N PHE A 317 -6.90 -20.15 -5.70
CA PHE A 317 -8.22 -20.21 -6.31
C PHE A 317 -8.11 -20.82 -7.71
N PRO A 318 -8.89 -21.86 -8.06
CA PRO A 318 -8.70 -22.58 -9.31
C PRO A 318 -9.19 -21.81 -10.55
N ASN A 319 -10.10 -20.85 -10.40
CA ASN A 319 -10.78 -20.21 -11.54
C ASN A 319 -10.45 -18.72 -11.69
N PHE A 320 -9.85 -18.09 -10.71
CA PHE A 320 -9.48 -16.67 -10.71
C PHE A 320 -8.34 -16.40 -9.71
N ASP A 321 -7.65 -15.32 -9.88
CA ASP A 321 -6.64 -14.86 -8.93
C ASP A 321 -7.10 -13.52 -8.31
N PRO A 322 -7.43 -13.50 -7.01
CA PRO A 322 -7.91 -12.29 -6.34
C PRO A 322 -6.82 -11.22 -6.16
N LEU A 323 -5.55 -11.57 -6.41
CA LEU A 323 -4.41 -10.67 -6.30
C LEU A 323 -4.04 -10.01 -7.64
N VAL A 324 -4.75 -10.33 -8.72
CA VAL A 324 -4.57 -9.73 -10.05
C VAL A 324 -5.64 -8.67 -10.31
N ILE A 325 -5.23 -7.54 -10.86
CA ILE A 325 -6.13 -6.44 -11.26
C ILE A 325 -6.58 -6.67 -12.69
N THR A 326 -7.84 -7.05 -12.89
CA THR A 326 -8.43 -7.39 -14.19
C THR A 326 -9.32 -6.27 -14.75
N GLU A 327 -9.69 -6.38 -16.02
CA GLU A 327 -10.63 -5.47 -16.70
C GLU A 327 -12.09 -5.75 -16.32
N ASP A 328 -12.37 -6.95 -15.81
CA ASP A 328 -13.72 -7.39 -15.45
C ASP A 328 -14.25 -6.71 -14.17
N GLU A 329 -13.35 -6.10 -13.40
CA GLU A 329 -13.67 -5.41 -12.16
C GLU A 329 -13.51 -3.88 -12.32
N PRO A 330 -14.25 -3.09 -11.52
CA PRO A 330 -14.08 -1.64 -11.52
C PRO A 330 -12.63 -1.24 -11.22
N VAL A 331 -12.03 -0.48 -12.14
CA VAL A 331 -10.64 -0.02 -12.00
C VAL A 331 -10.55 1.05 -10.91
N ALA A 332 -9.54 0.93 -10.06
CA ALA A 332 -9.38 1.83 -8.93
C ALA A 332 -8.94 3.25 -9.37
N HIS A 333 -9.54 4.27 -8.73
CA HIS A 333 -9.10 5.66 -8.76
C HIS A 333 -8.04 5.93 -7.68
N VAL A 334 -8.11 5.15 -6.60
CA VAL A 334 -7.22 5.25 -5.45
C VAL A 334 -6.70 3.87 -5.09
N MET A 335 -5.37 3.71 -5.04
CA MET A 335 -4.74 2.54 -4.44
C MET A 335 -4.10 2.92 -3.11
N PHE A 336 -4.32 2.10 -2.07
CA PHE A 336 -3.76 2.36 -0.75
C PHE A 336 -3.03 1.14 -0.19
N SER A 337 -2.02 1.41 0.61
CA SER A 337 -1.39 0.46 1.51
C SER A 337 -1.27 1.08 2.89
N SER A 338 -1.44 0.30 3.93
CA SER A 338 -1.54 0.82 5.29
C SER A 338 -0.53 0.18 6.24
N THR A 339 -0.56 0.55 7.52
CA THR A 339 0.35 0.08 8.57
C THR A 339 1.82 0.42 8.30
N HIS A 340 2.06 1.62 7.73
CA HIS A 340 3.39 2.14 7.45
C HIS A 340 3.86 3.15 8.50
N ASN A 341 5.15 3.50 8.47
CA ASN A 341 5.74 4.43 9.44
C ASN A 341 5.31 5.89 9.20
N LYS A 342 4.93 6.24 7.96
CA LYS A 342 4.62 7.60 7.58
C LYS A 342 3.46 7.67 6.61
N ALA A 343 2.56 8.62 6.85
CA ALA A 343 1.51 8.96 5.90
C ALA A 343 2.08 9.75 4.71
N ALA A 344 1.79 9.28 3.50
CA ALA A 344 2.21 9.93 2.26
C ALA A 344 1.22 9.64 1.13
N PHE A 345 1.27 10.44 0.07
CA PHE A 345 0.48 10.21 -1.12
C PHE A 345 1.21 10.70 -2.37
N ARG A 346 0.82 10.15 -3.52
CA ARG A 346 1.33 10.53 -4.83
C ARG A 346 0.23 10.32 -5.88
N VAL A 347 0.13 11.24 -6.82
CA VAL A 347 -0.72 11.05 -8.01
C VAL A 347 0.18 10.67 -9.17
N VAL A 348 -0.12 9.55 -9.82
CA VAL A 348 0.64 9.02 -10.95
C VAL A 348 -0.20 9.00 -12.21
N ASP A 349 0.43 9.28 -13.35
CA ASP A 349 -0.20 9.17 -14.66
C ASP A 349 -0.04 7.74 -15.21
N LEU A 350 -1.15 7.12 -15.55
CA LEU A 350 -1.22 5.80 -16.19
C LEU A 350 -1.72 5.92 -17.65
N GLY A 351 -1.07 6.79 -18.43
CA GLY A 351 -1.53 7.13 -19.79
C GLY A 351 -2.62 8.21 -19.74
N ASP A 352 -3.85 7.86 -20.16
CA ASP A 352 -4.97 8.82 -20.21
C ASP A 352 -5.68 8.99 -18.85
N ALA A 353 -5.26 8.26 -17.82
CA ALA A 353 -5.89 8.27 -16.50
C ALA A 353 -4.89 8.57 -15.39
N LYS A 354 -5.41 9.16 -14.30
CA LYS A 354 -4.66 9.39 -13.06
C LYS A 354 -5.05 8.36 -12.02
N LEU A 355 -4.05 7.89 -11.27
CA LEU A 355 -4.22 7.02 -10.11
C LEU A 355 -3.62 7.70 -8.90
N THR A 356 -4.37 7.77 -7.82
CA THR A 356 -3.89 8.25 -6.53
C THR A 356 -3.36 7.08 -5.72
N LEU A 357 -2.13 7.21 -5.21
CA LEU A 357 -1.47 6.25 -4.34
C LEU A 357 -1.42 6.80 -2.93
N LEU A 358 -1.82 5.98 -1.94
CA LEU A 358 -1.82 6.35 -0.52
C LEU A 358 -0.96 5.38 0.29
N SER A 359 -0.04 5.91 1.08
CA SER A 359 0.60 5.24 2.20
C SER A 359 -0.07 5.72 3.49
N VAL A 360 -0.79 4.84 4.18
CA VAL A 360 -1.49 5.17 5.43
C VAL A 360 -0.60 4.76 6.59
N SER A 361 -0.29 5.71 7.47
CA SER A 361 0.57 5.47 8.63
C SER A 361 -0.13 4.68 9.73
N THR A 362 0.67 3.97 10.52
CA THR A 362 0.23 3.41 11.81
C THR A 362 -0.05 4.57 12.76
N PHE A 363 -1.30 4.79 13.10
CA PHE A 363 -1.80 5.97 13.81
C PHE A 363 -1.14 6.19 15.18
N VAL A 364 -0.75 5.11 15.86
CA VAL A 364 -0.07 5.21 17.16
C VAL A 364 1.30 5.90 17.03
N PHE A 365 1.97 5.79 15.88
CA PHE A 365 3.31 6.37 15.67
C PHE A 365 3.27 7.68 14.88
N ASP A 366 2.42 7.76 13.88
CA ASP A 366 2.20 8.97 13.08
C ASP A 366 0.69 9.21 12.99
N PRO A 367 0.10 9.94 13.94
CA PRO A 367 -1.34 10.10 14.10
C PRO A 367 -1.93 11.02 13.03
N VAL A 368 -2.03 10.50 11.83
CA VAL A 368 -2.52 11.20 10.64
C VAL A 368 -3.79 10.56 10.11
N LEU A 369 -4.79 11.38 9.83
CA LEU A 369 -5.94 11.05 9.01
C LEU A 369 -5.73 11.61 7.61
N LEU A 370 -5.75 10.75 6.59
CA LEU A 370 -5.77 11.16 5.19
C LEU A 370 -7.21 11.22 4.69
N LEU A 371 -7.61 12.35 4.11
CA LEU A 371 -8.93 12.57 3.53
C LEU A 371 -8.81 12.66 2.01
N VAL A 372 -9.48 11.78 1.28
CA VAL A 372 -9.50 11.74 -0.18
C VAL A 372 -10.85 12.22 -0.68
N ASN A 373 -10.87 13.22 -1.54
CA ASN A 373 -12.07 13.71 -2.17
C ASN A 373 -12.59 12.69 -3.19
N ILE A 374 -13.84 12.20 -3.02
CA ILE A 374 -14.42 11.21 -3.93
C ILE A 374 -14.77 11.78 -5.32
N ASN A 375 -14.90 13.10 -5.44
CA ASN A 375 -15.20 13.78 -6.69
C ASN A 375 -13.92 14.16 -7.46
N ASP A 376 -12.80 14.31 -6.76
CA ASP A 376 -11.47 14.52 -7.32
C ASP A 376 -10.42 13.75 -6.47
N PRO A 377 -10.12 12.50 -6.78
CA PRO A 377 -9.18 11.71 -6.00
C PRO A 377 -7.75 12.26 -5.92
N SER A 378 -7.42 13.29 -6.68
CA SER A 378 -6.15 14.02 -6.57
C SER A 378 -6.15 15.09 -5.47
N ASP A 379 -7.33 15.49 -4.98
CA ASP A 379 -7.48 16.39 -3.83
C ASP A 379 -7.45 15.59 -2.54
N ILE A 380 -6.31 15.68 -1.83
CA ILE A 380 -6.06 14.95 -0.59
C ILE A 380 -5.74 15.94 0.52
N LYS A 381 -6.40 15.79 1.66
CA LYS A 381 -6.11 16.57 2.86
C LYS A 381 -5.48 15.69 3.93
N ARG A 382 -4.62 16.29 4.73
CA ARG A 382 -3.94 15.62 5.84
C ARG A 382 -4.27 16.33 7.14
N ILE A 383 -4.79 15.58 8.11
CA ILE A 383 -5.04 16.08 9.46
C ILE A 383 -4.11 15.35 10.42
N ASN A 384 -3.42 16.11 11.26
CA ASN A 384 -2.45 15.61 12.21
C ASN A 384 -2.97 15.78 13.65
N PHE A 385 -2.91 14.72 14.44
CA PHE A 385 -3.41 14.68 15.83
C PHE A 385 -2.26 14.58 16.85
N LYS A 386 -1.13 15.28 16.61
CA LYS A 386 0.00 15.31 17.57
C LYS A 386 -0.30 16.23 18.75
N ALA A 387 -0.08 15.76 19.96
CA ALA A 387 -0.32 16.50 21.21
C ALA A 387 0.54 17.79 21.35
N SER A 388 1.63 17.92 20.58
CA SER A 388 2.52 19.08 20.64
C SER A 388 2.00 20.36 19.98
N ASP A 389 0.84 20.30 19.29
CA ASP A 389 0.25 21.49 18.66
C ASP A 389 -0.72 22.24 19.58
N THR A 390 -0.89 21.80 20.82
CA THR A 390 -1.60 22.50 21.88
C THR A 390 -0.61 23.12 22.85
N PHE A 391 -0.51 24.45 22.88
CA PHE A 391 0.29 25.29 23.79
C PHE A 391 1.76 25.57 23.41
N GLN A 392 1.97 26.45 22.43
CA GLN A 392 2.91 27.56 22.63
C GLN A 392 2.07 28.82 22.85
N ALA A 393 1.80 29.13 24.11
CA ALA A 393 1.47 30.49 24.52
C ALA A 393 2.77 31.28 24.30
N GLU A 394 2.73 32.26 23.39
CA GLU A 394 3.77 33.27 23.30
C GLU A 394 3.89 33.94 24.66
N GLY A 395 4.98 33.62 25.37
CA GLY A 395 5.41 34.39 26.53
C GLY A 395 5.94 35.72 26.00
N GLU A 396 5.23 36.78 26.32
CA GLU A 396 5.77 38.16 26.20
C GLU A 396 7.05 38.25 27.04
N ASP A 397 8.19 38.17 26.40
CA ASP A 397 9.44 38.64 26.97
C ASP A 397 9.41 40.18 27.01
N GLY A 398 8.96 40.68 28.15
CA GLY A 398 9.11 42.07 28.52
C GLY A 398 10.58 42.36 28.89
N ASP A 399 11.36 42.72 27.90
CA ASP A 399 12.70 43.26 28.08
C ASP A 399 12.57 44.72 28.49
N THR A 400 12.66 44.99 29.79
CA THR A 400 12.81 46.34 30.34
C THR A 400 14.31 46.62 30.46
N PRO A 401 14.88 47.65 29.79
CA PRO A 401 16.26 48.02 29.99
C PRO A 401 16.44 48.65 31.37
N MET A 402 17.34 48.11 32.17
CA MET A 402 17.85 48.80 33.36
C MET A 402 18.75 49.98 32.93
N ASP A 403 18.31 51.16 33.33
CA ASP A 403 19.06 52.42 33.25
C ASP A 403 20.15 52.40 34.33
N ASP A 404 21.41 52.46 33.90
CA ASP A 404 22.59 52.56 34.75
C ASP A 404 22.98 54.03 34.86
N THR A 405 22.57 54.68 35.96
CA THR A 405 23.15 55.97 36.39
C THR A 405 23.28 55.99 37.90
N SER A 406 24.50 55.70 38.38
CA SER A 406 25.22 56.45 39.44
C SER A 406 26.47 55.70 39.87
#